data_5fa8219e00484a2b6a23b2e3248bfa0e
#
_entry.id   5fa8219e00484a2b6a23b2e3248bfa0e
#
_cell.length_a   1.000
_cell.length_b   1.000
_cell.length_c   1.000
_cell.angle_alpha   90.00
_cell.angle_beta   90.00
_cell.angle_gamma   90.00
#
_symmetry.space_group_name_H-M   'P 1'
#
loop_
_entity.id
_entity.type
_entity.pdbx_description
1 polymer ?
#
loop_
_entity_poly.entity_id
_entity_poly.type
_entity_poly.pdbx_seq_one_letter_code
_entity_poly.pdbx_strand_id
1 'polypeptide(L)'
;MIHIRHFGLKIRMAVVGALLAGFYLVAVAAAMAAFGQGILPIAIVGSLLLIGAQYKIGKWAALRSVGAEDLSEQQYPQIHQFVEQVCRDKDLKKPSLKIADMGVPNAFAVGRRGNGTVVISTELIQLLDRDELNGVIAHELAHIDNRDVITMQLGQGIASIVAIVAQYIVLFTGENDFADFFLAVVVGNIVQFIVMLFVLAISRYREYVADADAKGVIGHGEPLARALEKIQQGNQQAQQSARRAQHDRGSANQRGHERGNQRSRDATVDQQVSALCISGSDRGFLQQIISTHPPIEKRIQRLRS
;
A
#
# COMPACT_ATOMS: atom_id res chain seq x y z
N MET A 1 -6.29 6.28 -28.60
CA MET A 1 -6.79 6.42 -27.20
C MET A 1 -7.67 5.24 -26.86
N ILE A 2 -7.10 4.18 -26.35
CA ILE A 2 -7.87 3.02 -25.87
C ILE A 2 -8.11 3.24 -24.36
N HIS A 3 -9.21 3.93 -24.05
CA HIS A 3 -9.78 3.87 -22.70
C HIS A 3 -10.40 2.48 -22.56
N ILE A 4 -9.62 1.53 -22.05
CA ILE A 4 -10.15 0.25 -21.61
C ILE A 4 -11.07 0.57 -20.43
N ARG A 5 -12.38 0.61 -20.72
CA ARG A 5 -13.40 0.86 -19.70
C ARG A 5 -13.53 -0.40 -18.85
N HIS A 6 -12.78 -0.50 -17.76
CA HIS A 6 -12.98 -1.50 -16.70
C HIS A 6 -14.26 -1.20 -15.93
N PHE A 7 -15.41 -1.16 -16.66
CA PHE A 7 -16.69 -0.71 -16.10
C PHE A 7 -17.12 -1.54 -14.88
N GLY A 8 -17.03 -2.87 -14.96
CA GLY A 8 -17.37 -3.74 -13.84
C GLY A 8 -16.48 -3.55 -12.62
N LEU A 9 -15.21 -3.18 -12.83
CA LEU A 9 -14.26 -2.93 -11.76
C LEU A 9 -14.53 -1.57 -11.09
N LYS A 10 -14.82 -0.53 -11.89
CA LYS A 10 -15.23 0.79 -11.39
C LYS A 10 -16.51 0.73 -10.57
N ILE A 11 -17.49 -0.08 -10.99
CA ILE A 11 -18.72 -0.29 -10.21
C ILE A 11 -18.41 -0.91 -8.85
N ARG A 12 -17.57 -1.97 -8.79
CA ARG A 12 -17.19 -2.60 -7.52
C ARG A 12 -16.47 -1.61 -6.59
N MET A 13 -15.55 -0.81 -7.13
CA MET A 13 -14.89 0.26 -6.36
C MET A 13 -15.91 1.29 -5.86
N ALA A 14 -16.87 1.70 -6.70
CA ALA A 14 -17.92 2.63 -6.32
C ALA A 14 -18.82 2.07 -5.22
N VAL A 15 -19.20 0.78 -5.29
CA VAL A 15 -20.00 0.11 -4.24
C VAL A 15 -19.25 0.08 -2.91
N VAL A 16 -17.96 -0.32 -2.90
CA VAL A 16 -17.19 -0.34 -1.66
C VAL A 16 -16.95 1.08 -1.14
N GLY A 17 -16.70 2.05 -2.02
CA GLY A 17 -16.59 3.46 -1.65
C GLY A 17 -17.88 4.00 -1.03
N ALA A 18 -19.05 3.62 -1.57
CA ALA A 18 -20.35 3.99 -1.00
C ALA A 18 -20.58 3.35 0.38
N LEU A 19 -20.16 2.10 0.57
CA LEU A 19 -20.22 1.43 1.88
C LEU A 19 -19.32 2.15 2.92
N LEU A 20 -18.09 2.51 2.54
CA LEU A 20 -17.20 3.27 3.42
C LEU A 20 -17.77 4.64 3.77
N ALA A 21 -18.35 5.35 2.81
CA ALA A 21 -19.05 6.61 3.04
C ALA A 21 -20.26 6.41 3.98
N GLY A 22 -21.00 5.32 3.82
CA GLY A 22 -22.08 4.92 4.72
C GLY A 22 -21.61 4.73 6.16
N PHE A 23 -20.52 3.96 6.37
CA PHE A 23 -19.91 3.81 7.69
C PHE A 23 -19.51 5.14 8.31
N TYR A 24 -18.90 6.04 7.53
CA TYR A 24 -18.53 7.37 8.01
C TYR A 24 -19.76 8.19 8.42
N LEU A 25 -20.82 8.19 7.60
CA LEU A 25 -22.05 8.92 7.91
C LEU A 25 -22.74 8.38 9.17
N VAL A 26 -22.77 7.06 9.34
CA VAL A 26 -23.30 6.41 10.56
C VAL A 26 -22.48 6.84 11.78
N ALA A 27 -21.14 6.84 11.69
CA ALA A 27 -20.28 7.27 12.77
C ALA A 27 -20.50 8.74 13.15
N VAL A 28 -20.63 9.62 12.14
CA VAL A 28 -20.93 11.06 12.38
C VAL A 28 -22.31 11.21 13.01
N ALA A 29 -23.34 10.51 12.52
CA ALA A 29 -24.68 10.55 13.10
C ALA A 29 -24.71 10.06 14.56
N ALA A 30 -23.98 8.98 14.86
CA ALA A 30 -23.84 8.48 16.22
C ALA A 30 -23.09 9.47 17.15
N ALA A 31 -22.02 10.11 16.64
CA ALA A 31 -21.33 11.15 17.37
C ALA A 31 -22.24 12.38 17.64
N MET A 32 -23.06 12.77 16.66
CA MET A 32 -24.05 13.85 16.84
C MET A 32 -25.13 13.49 17.87
N ALA A 33 -25.55 12.23 17.92
CA ALA A 33 -26.52 11.77 18.92
C ALA A 33 -25.92 11.77 20.32
N ALA A 34 -24.63 11.39 20.45
CA ALA A 34 -23.94 11.32 21.74
C ALA A 34 -23.49 12.71 22.27
N PHE A 35 -23.01 13.60 21.39
CA PHE A 35 -22.36 14.86 21.76
C PHE A 35 -23.09 16.12 21.26
N GLY A 36 -24.24 15.95 20.61
CA GLY A 36 -25.03 17.03 20.06
C GLY A 36 -24.50 17.54 18.69
N GLN A 37 -25.29 18.42 18.05
CA GLN A 37 -24.98 18.91 16.69
C GLN A 37 -23.70 19.76 16.59
N GLY A 38 -23.24 20.33 17.70
CA GLY A 38 -21.97 21.09 17.74
C GLY A 38 -20.73 20.33 17.40
N ILE A 39 -20.77 18.97 17.44
CA ILE A 39 -19.63 18.10 17.06
C ILE A 39 -19.36 18.08 15.56
N LEU A 40 -20.34 18.40 14.71
CA LEU A 40 -20.25 18.26 13.26
C LEU A 40 -19.11 19.07 12.62
N PRO A 41 -18.91 20.37 12.92
CA PRO A 41 -17.75 21.10 12.39
C PRO A 41 -16.42 20.51 12.83
N ILE A 42 -16.33 20.08 14.09
CA ILE A 42 -15.12 19.47 14.65
C ILE A 42 -14.84 18.13 13.96
N ALA A 43 -15.86 17.31 13.75
CA ALA A 43 -15.73 16.04 13.05
C ALA A 43 -15.24 16.23 11.60
N ILE A 44 -15.79 17.17 10.86
CA ILE A 44 -15.40 17.47 9.48
C ILE A 44 -13.96 17.99 9.42
N VAL A 45 -13.65 19.06 10.16
CA VAL A 45 -12.33 19.69 10.14
C VAL A 45 -11.27 18.73 10.67
N GLY A 46 -11.55 18.05 11.79
CA GLY A 46 -10.64 17.05 12.37
C GLY A 46 -10.36 15.88 11.43
N SER A 47 -11.38 15.38 10.73
CA SER A 47 -11.21 14.33 9.72
C SER A 47 -10.31 14.76 8.56
N LEU A 48 -10.52 15.96 8.03
CA LEU A 48 -9.71 16.51 6.93
C LEU A 48 -8.25 16.71 7.36
N LEU A 49 -8.03 17.23 8.55
CA LEU A 49 -6.69 17.42 9.12
C LEU A 49 -5.99 16.09 9.35
N LEU A 50 -6.69 15.09 9.90
CA LEU A 50 -6.16 13.76 10.16
C LEU A 50 -5.75 13.07 8.85
N ILE A 51 -6.62 13.06 7.84
CA ILE A 51 -6.34 12.46 6.53
C ILE A 51 -5.17 13.19 5.85
N GLY A 52 -5.13 14.51 5.91
CA GLY A 52 -4.05 15.31 5.34
C GLY A 52 -2.70 15.05 6.04
N ALA A 53 -2.70 14.93 7.37
CA ALA A 53 -1.52 14.58 8.16
C ALA A 53 -1.04 13.16 7.84
N GLN A 54 -1.93 12.17 7.82
CA GLN A 54 -1.61 10.79 7.47
C GLN A 54 -0.98 10.69 6.07
N TYR A 55 -1.53 11.44 5.09
CA TYR A 55 -0.98 11.47 3.74
C TYR A 55 0.46 12.01 3.69
N LYS A 56 0.72 13.16 4.34
CA LYS A 56 2.06 13.77 4.35
C LYS A 56 3.07 12.92 5.11
N ILE A 57 2.70 12.47 6.30
CA ILE A 57 3.55 11.64 7.15
C ILE A 57 3.83 10.30 6.46
N GLY A 58 2.81 9.66 5.87
CA GLY A 58 2.96 8.39 5.16
C GLY A 58 3.90 8.49 3.96
N LYS A 59 3.76 9.53 3.12
CA LYS A 59 4.69 9.76 2.00
C LYS A 59 6.12 9.98 2.49
N TRP A 60 6.32 10.84 3.49
CA TRP A 60 7.63 11.13 4.05
C TRP A 60 8.26 9.89 4.68
N ALA A 61 7.50 9.16 5.49
CA ALA A 61 7.97 7.94 6.16
C ALA A 61 8.34 6.85 5.14
N ALA A 62 7.53 6.63 4.11
CA ALA A 62 7.81 5.64 3.07
C ALA A 62 9.13 5.95 2.32
N LEU A 63 9.37 7.20 1.95
CA LEU A 63 10.61 7.59 1.26
C LEU A 63 11.83 7.51 2.17
N ARG A 64 11.68 7.92 3.44
CA ARG A 64 12.78 7.92 4.41
C ARG A 64 13.14 6.51 4.89
N SER A 65 12.16 5.61 5.02
CA SER A 65 12.41 4.23 5.50
C SER A 65 13.29 3.42 4.56
N VAL A 66 13.24 3.71 3.26
CA VAL A 66 14.05 3.02 2.25
C VAL A 66 15.29 3.82 1.82
N GLY A 67 15.54 4.99 2.40
CA GLY A 67 16.68 5.82 2.01
C GLY A 67 16.65 6.25 0.53
N ALA A 68 15.46 6.55 0.00
CA ALA A 68 15.27 6.82 -1.43
C ALA A 68 16.02 8.07 -1.91
N GLU A 69 16.93 7.91 -2.87
CA GLU A 69 17.70 8.96 -3.53
C GLU A 69 17.13 9.25 -4.93
N ASP A 70 17.53 10.37 -5.54
CA ASP A 70 17.08 10.70 -6.88
C ASP A 70 17.72 9.79 -7.93
N LEU A 71 16.90 9.22 -8.83
CA LEU A 71 17.38 8.39 -9.93
C LEU A 71 18.03 9.27 -10.98
N SER A 72 19.36 9.12 -11.15
CA SER A 72 20.12 9.94 -12.09
C SER A 72 19.68 9.70 -13.54
N GLU A 73 19.30 10.77 -14.25
CA GLU A 73 18.94 10.70 -15.66
C GLU A 73 20.13 10.33 -16.56
N GLN A 74 21.36 10.70 -16.14
CA GLN A 74 22.59 10.35 -16.85
C GLN A 74 22.91 8.86 -16.76
N GLN A 75 22.62 8.23 -15.62
CA GLN A 75 22.88 6.81 -15.41
C GLN A 75 21.76 5.91 -15.95
N TYR A 76 20.51 6.39 -15.90
CA TYR A 76 19.32 5.64 -16.28
C TYR A 76 18.45 6.37 -17.31
N PRO A 77 19.02 6.84 -18.46
CA PRO A 77 18.29 7.64 -19.43
C PRO A 77 17.08 6.91 -20.02
N GLN A 78 17.19 5.58 -20.15
CA GLN A 78 16.12 4.76 -20.72
C GLN A 78 14.87 4.71 -19.84
N ILE A 79 15.03 4.70 -18.52
CA ILE A 79 13.91 4.72 -17.55
C ILE A 79 13.23 6.09 -17.64
N HIS A 80 13.99 7.17 -17.64
CA HIS A 80 13.46 8.52 -17.73
C HIS A 80 12.70 8.75 -19.04
N GLN A 81 13.24 8.31 -20.17
CA GLN A 81 12.60 8.42 -21.50
C GLN A 81 11.28 7.63 -21.54
N PHE A 82 11.26 6.40 -21.02
CA PHE A 82 10.05 5.59 -20.97
C PHE A 82 8.96 6.27 -20.12
N VAL A 83 9.31 6.74 -18.92
CA VAL A 83 8.36 7.43 -18.04
C VAL A 83 7.83 8.69 -18.70
N GLU A 84 8.67 9.49 -19.37
CA GLU A 84 8.25 10.68 -20.10
C GLU A 84 7.28 10.38 -21.23
N GLN A 85 7.55 9.31 -21.98
CA GLN A 85 6.66 8.87 -23.06
C GLN A 85 5.29 8.50 -22.48
N VAL A 86 5.24 7.64 -21.47
CA VAL A 86 3.97 7.24 -20.84
C VAL A 86 3.22 8.43 -20.24
N CYS A 87 3.95 9.37 -19.63
CA CYS A 87 3.36 10.57 -19.07
C CYS A 87 2.76 11.48 -20.14
N ARG A 88 3.41 11.64 -21.30
CA ARG A 88 2.85 12.38 -22.44
C ARG A 88 1.59 11.72 -22.98
N ASP A 89 1.61 10.41 -23.15
CA ASP A 89 0.48 9.65 -23.71
C ASP A 89 -0.76 9.68 -22.81
N LYS A 90 -0.54 9.77 -21.49
CA LYS A 90 -1.61 9.77 -20.47
C LYS A 90 -1.94 11.17 -19.91
N ASP A 91 -1.35 12.21 -20.44
CA ASP A 91 -1.47 13.59 -19.91
C ASP A 91 -1.18 13.64 -18.40
N LEU A 92 -0.08 13.03 -18.01
CA LEU A 92 0.41 13.01 -16.62
C LEU A 92 1.62 13.93 -16.46
N LYS A 93 1.69 14.62 -15.33
CA LYS A 93 2.94 15.26 -14.93
C LYS A 93 3.94 14.16 -14.53
N LYS A 94 5.15 14.19 -15.11
CA LYS A 94 6.24 13.27 -14.76
C LYS A 94 6.44 13.23 -13.25
N PRO A 95 6.34 12.06 -12.60
CA PRO A 95 6.65 11.91 -11.19
C PRO A 95 8.15 12.03 -10.94
N SER A 96 8.54 12.30 -9.71
CA SER A 96 9.93 12.17 -9.29
C SER A 96 10.32 10.70 -9.33
N LEU A 97 11.46 10.37 -9.94
CA LEU A 97 12.01 9.03 -9.98
C LEU A 97 13.10 8.89 -8.92
N LYS A 98 13.01 7.85 -8.13
CA LYS A 98 13.97 7.58 -7.05
C LYS A 98 14.46 6.15 -7.10
N ILE A 99 15.68 5.95 -6.62
CA ILE A 99 16.31 4.65 -6.45
C ILE A 99 16.58 4.41 -4.96
N ALA A 100 16.50 3.17 -4.53
CA ALA A 100 16.81 2.77 -3.16
C ALA A 100 17.42 1.36 -3.14
N ASP A 101 18.34 1.11 -2.21
CA ASP A 101 18.81 -0.22 -1.87
C ASP A 101 17.85 -0.80 -0.82
N MET A 102 17.05 -1.79 -1.23
CA MET A 102 16.01 -2.37 -0.37
C MET A 102 16.36 -3.80 0.08
N GLY A 103 17.44 -4.39 -0.44
CA GLY A 103 17.80 -5.78 -0.22
C GLY A 103 16.84 -6.79 -0.88
N VAL A 104 15.79 -6.30 -1.57
CA VAL A 104 14.79 -7.10 -2.27
C VAL A 104 14.36 -6.40 -3.56
N PRO A 105 14.07 -7.14 -4.65
CA PRO A 105 13.55 -6.55 -5.88
C PRO A 105 12.14 -6.00 -5.64
N ASN A 106 12.00 -4.67 -5.71
CA ASN A 106 10.74 -3.97 -5.45
C ASN A 106 10.65 -2.65 -6.22
N ALA A 107 9.41 -2.22 -6.50
CA ALA A 107 9.09 -0.84 -6.89
C ALA A 107 7.78 -0.43 -6.21
N PHE A 108 7.62 0.86 -5.98
CA PHE A 108 6.35 1.38 -5.49
C PHE A 108 6.16 2.85 -5.84
N ALA A 109 4.91 3.24 -5.98
CA ALA A 109 4.50 4.61 -6.20
C ALA A 109 3.91 5.23 -4.93
N VAL A 110 4.30 6.47 -4.62
CA VAL A 110 3.71 7.27 -3.55
C VAL A 110 3.31 8.64 -4.07
N GLY A 111 2.30 9.23 -3.45
CA GLY A 111 1.85 10.56 -3.83
C GLY A 111 0.60 10.53 -4.71
N ARG A 112 0.42 11.58 -5.51
CA ARG A 112 -0.80 11.79 -6.30
C ARG A 112 -0.46 12.31 -7.69
N ARG A 113 -1.42 12.29 -8.59
CA ARG A 113 -1.32 12.94 -9.89
C ARG A 113 -0.85 14.40 -9.72
N GLY A 114 0.22 14.75 -10.40
CA GLY A 114 0.90 16.06 -10.29
C GLY A 114 1.96 16.18 -9.19
N ASN A 115 2.00 15.27 -8.22
CA ASN A 115 3.03 15.19 -7.16
C ASN A 115 3.30 13.72 -6.76
N GLY A 116 3.46 12.86 -7.75
CA GLY A 116 3.84 11.47 -7.58
C GLY A 116 5.34 11.29 -7.43
N THR A 117 5.73 10.17 -6.84
CA THR A 117 7.11 9.68 -6.77
C THR A 117 7.07 8.19 -7.03
N VAL A 118 7.90 7.69 -7.92
CA VAL A 118 8.13 6.26 -8.15
C VAL A 118 9.50 5.92 -7.60
N VAL A 119 9.57 4.92 -6.74
CA VAL A 119 10.82 4.39 -6.18
C VAL A 119 11.06 3.02 -6.79
N ILE A 120 12.28 2.77 -7.24
CA ILE A 120 12.70 1.51 -7.87
C ILE A 120 13.91 1.01 -7.10
N SER A 121 13.91 -0.26 -6.69
CA SER A 121 15.07 -0.81 -6.00
C SER A 121 16.20 -1.13 -6.98
N THR A 122 17.44 -1.04 -6.49
CA THR A 122 18.65 -1.44 -7.22
C THR A 122 18.57 -2.90 -7.65
N GLU A 123 18.03 -3.75 -6.78
CA GLU A 123 17.86 -5.18 -7.02
C GLU A 123 16.86 -5.43 -8.15
N LEU A 124 15.80 -4.62 -8.26
CA LEU A 124 14.83 -4.75 -9.34
C LEU A 124 15.45 -4.40 -10.69
N ILE A 125 16.24 -3.32 -10.75
CA ILE A 125 16.94 -2.89 -11.97
C ILE A 125 17.93 -3.96 -12.44
N GLN A 126 18.60 -4.65 -11.49
CA GLN A 126 19.55 -5.72 -11.79
C GLN A 126 18.87 -7.04 -12.20
N LEU A 127 17.66 -7.28 -11.68
CA LEU A 127 16.93 -8.54 -11.89
C LEU A 127 16.19 -8.58 -13.23
N LEU A 128 15.62 -7.46 -13.66
CA LEU A 128 14.67 -7.39 -14.76
C LEU A 128 15.32 -6.93 -16.06
N ASP A 129 14.87 -7.53 -17.17
CA ASP A 129 15.14 -7.02 -18.49
C ASP A 129 14.39 -5.70 -18.73
N ARG A 130 14.82 -4.93 -19.75
CA ARG A 130 14.25 -3.62 -20.05
C ARG A 130 12.73 -3.63 -20.20
N ASP A 131 12.19 -4.60 -20.94
CA ASP A 131 10.75 -4.67 -21.21
C ASP A 131 9.96 -5.05 -19.95
N GLU A 132 10.52 -5.91 -19.12
CA GLU A 132 9.98 -6.31 -17.83
C GLU A 132 9.96 -5.14 -16.84
N LEU A 133 11.06 -4.39 -16.76
CA LEU A 133 11.17 -3.19 -15.95
C LEU A 133 10.17 -2.11 -16.41
N ASN A 134 10.04 -1.91 -17.72
CA ASN A 134 9.03 -1.02 -18.28
C ASN A 134 7.61 -1.45 -17.91
N GLY A 135 7.33 -2.76 -17.88
CA GLY A 135 6.05 -3.30 -17.42
C GLY A 135 5.75 -2.93 -15.98
N VAL A 136 6.73 -3.08 -15.08
CA VAL A 136 6.59 -2.68 -13.66
C VAL A 136 6.43 -1.17 -13.53
N ILE A 137 7.24 -0.38 -14.22
CA ILE A 137 7.13 1.09 -14.17
C ILE A 137 5.76 1.56 -14.71
N ALA A 138 5.24 0.95 -15.78
CA ALA A 138 3.91 1.26 -16.31
C ALA A 138 2.81 0.94 -15.27
N HIS A 139 2.96 -0.15 -14.51
CA HIS A 139 2.07 -0.51 -13.41
C HIS A 139 2.11 0.53 -12.28
N GLU A 140 3.29 0.98 -11.86
CA GLU A 140 3.44 2.02 -10.84
C GLU A 140 2.88 3.38 -11.30
N LEU A 141 3.05 3.72 -12.56
CA LEU A 141 2.46 4.93 -13.15
C LEU A 141 0.93 4.85 -13.18
N ALA A 142 0.36 3.66 -13.41
CA ALA A 142 -1.08 3.46 -13.36
C ALA A 142 -1.66 3.75 -11.97
N HIS A 143 -0.96 3.41 -10.88
CA HIS A 143 -1.37 3.76 -9.51
C HIS A 143 -1.42 5.28 -9.28
N ILE A 144 -0.47 6.04 -9.85
CA ILE A 144 -0.47 7.51 -9.79
C ILE A 144 -1.62 8.09 -10.62
N ASP A 145 -1.83 7.59 -11.84
CA ASP A 145 -2.90 8.02 -12.73
C ASP A 145 -4.28 7.78 -12.12
N ASN A 146 -4.51 6.61 -11.57
CA ASN A 146 -5.76 6.20 -10.93
C ASN A 146 -5.97 6.83 -9.54
N ARG A 147 -5.01 7.61 -9.03
CA ARG A 147 -5.03 8.24 -7.69
C ARG A 147 -5.16 7.24 -6.56
N ASP A 148 -4.58 6.09 -6.73
CA ASP A 148 -4.74 4.95 -5.85
C ASP A 148 -4.28 5.21 -4.42
N VAL A 149 -3.16 5.91 -4.24
CA VAL A 149 -2.65 6.29 -2.92
C VAL A 149 -3.67 7.14 -2.15
N ILE A 150 -4.34 8.09 -2.82
CA ILE A 150 -5.38 8.90 -2.18
C ILE A 150 -6.57 8.04 -1.77
N THR A 151 -7.03 7.14 -2.65
CA THR A 151 -8.16 6.25 -2.37
C THR A 151 -7.91 5.39 -1.13
N MET A 152 -6.68 4.84 -1.00
CA MET A 152 -6.29 4.05 0.16
C MET A 152 -6.19 4.88 1.44
N GLN A 153 -5.61 6.08 1.35
CA GLN A 153 -5.50 6.99 2.49
C GLN A 153 -6.89 7.45 2.99
N LEU A 154 -7.81 7.75 2.09
CA LEU A 154 -9.19 8.06 2.44
C LEU A 154 -9.86 6.87 3.14
N GLY A 155 -9.71 5.65 2.60
CA GLY A 155 -10.26 4.46 3.21
C GLY A 155 -9.72 4.19 4.62
N GLN A 156 -8.41 4.31 4.81
CA GLN A 156 -7.76 4.17 6.12
C GLN A 156 -8.17 5.28 7.08
N GLY A 157 -8.26 6.54 6.59
CA GLY A 157 -8.74 7.67 7.38
C GLY A 157 -10.17 7.45 7.88
N ILE A 158 -11.07 6.98 7.01
CA ILE A 158 -12.45 6.63 7.38
C ILE A 158 -12.44 5.53 8.44
N ALA A 159 -11.64 4.46 8.24
CA ALA A 159 -11.55 3.37 9.22
C ALA A 159 -11.12 3.87 10.60
N SER A 160 -10.11 4.75 10.65
CA SER A 160 -9.62 5.33 11.91
C SER A 160 -10.69 6.20 12.59
N ILE A 161 -11.40 7.04 11.83
CA ILE A 161 -12.45 7.91 12.37
C ILE A 161 -13.60 7.08 12.94
N VAL A 162 -14.07 6.09 12.19
CA VAL A 162 -15.17 5.20 12.62
C VAL A 162 -14.77 4.44 13.90
N ALA A 163 -13.53 3.97 13.99
CA ALA A 163 -13.02 3.29 15.17
C ALA A 163 -12.96 4.22 16.39
N ILE A 164 -12.44 5.44 16.21
CA ILE A 164 -12.36 6.45 17.28
C ILE A 164 -13.77 6.79 17.79
N VAL A 165 -14.72 7.05 16.88
CA VAL A 165 -16.11 7.34 17.28
C VAL A 165 -16.72 6.17 18.05
N ALA A 166 -16.52 4.94 17.59
CA ALA A 166 -17.02 3.75 18.28
C ALA A 166 -16.42 3.62 19.71
N GLN A 167 -15.10 3.87 19.86
CA GLN A 167 -14.44 3.88 21.16
C GLN A 167 -15.05 4.91 22.11
N TYR A 168 -15.21 6.15 21.63
CA TYR A 168 -15.75 7.24 22.48
C TYR A 168 -17.22 7.01 22.83
N ILE A 169 -18.04 6.44 21.94
CA ILE A 169 -19.43 6.10 22.26
C ILE A 169 -19.47 5.13 23.45
N VAL A 170 -18.68 4.05 23.41
CA VAL A 170 -18.62 3.07 24.50
C VAL A 170 -18.15 3.74 25.79
N LEU A 171 -17.07 4.53 25.72
CA LEU A 171 -16.51 5.18 26.90
C LEU A 171 -17.48 6.17 27.58
N PHE A 172 -18.25 6.92 26.79
CA PHE A 172 -19.18 7.94 27.34
C PHE A 172 -20.58 7.41 27.67
N THR A 173 -20.95 6.21 27.22
CA THR A 173 -22.22 5.55 27.57
C THR A 173 -22.09 4.59 28.73
N GLY A 174 -20.86 4.26 29.15
CA GLY A 174 -20.56 3.42 30.31
C GLY A 174 -20.42 4.22 31.61
N GLU A 175 -20.04 3.54 32.67
CA GLU A 175 -19.82 4.13 34.00
C GLU A 175 -18.42 4.74 34.17
N ASN A 176 -17.63 4.80 33.07
CA ASN A 176 -16.24 5.29 33.00
C ASN A 176 -15.26 4.55 33.90
N ASP A 177 -15.49 3.25 34.11
CA ASP A 177 -14.58 2.38 34.83
C ASP A 177 -13.51 1.74 33.90
N PHE A 178 -12.63 0.93 34.49
CA PHE A 178 -11.58 0.25 33.74
C PHE A 178 -12.14 -0.77 32.73
N ALA A 179 -13.30 -1.38 33.05
CA ALA A 179 -13.95 -2.32 32.13
C ALA A 179 -14.49 -1.63 30.88
N ASP A 180 -15.08 -0.46 31.05
CA ASP A 180 -15.55 0.39 29.90
C ASP A 180 -14.41 0.85 29.01
N PHE A 181 -13.26 1.23 29.59
CA PHE A 181 -12.07 1.58 28.82
C PHE A 181 -11.59 0.38 28.00
N PHE A 182 -11.51 -0.80 28.62
CA PHE A 182 -11.11 -2.00 27.92
C PHE A 182 -12.10 -2.37 26.82
N LEU A 183 -13.40 -2.30 27.08
CA LEU A 183 -14.46 -2.57 26.14
C LEU A 183 -14.40 -1.57 24.95
N ALA A 184 -14.18 -0.30 25.21
CA ALA A 184 -14.04 0.73 24.18
C ALA A 184 -12.88 0.40 23.20
N VAL A 185 -11.72 0.00 23.73
CA VAL A 185 -10.57 -0.42 22.92
C VAL A 185 -10.91 -1.65 22.08
N VAL A 186 -11.55 -2.66 22.66
CA VAL A 186 -11.93 -3.89 21.93
C VAL A 186 -12.92 -3.58 20.81
N VAL A 187 -14.00 -2.83 21.11
CA VAL A 187 -15.02 -2.45 20.12
C VAL A 187 -14.42 -1.63 19.00
N GLY A 188 -13.60 -0.63 19.32
CA GLY A 188 -12.93 0.20 18.31
C GLY A 188 -12.04 -0.61 17.37
N ASN A 189 -11.26 -1.55 17.91
CA ASN A 189 -10.40 -2.43 17.09
C ASN A 189 -11.22 -3.38 16.21
N ILE A 190 -12.32 -3.94 16.71
CA ILE A 190 -13.22 -4.79 15.89
C ILE A 190 -13.81 -3.99 14.73
N VAL A 191 -14.33 -2.80 15.02
CA VAL A 191 -14.91 -1.91 14.00
C VAL A 191 -13.85 -1.52 12.97
N GLN A 192 -12.65 -1.12 13.42
CA GLN A 192 -11.54 -0.81 12.53
C GLN A 192 -11.18 -1.99 11.63
N PHE A 193 -11.12 -3.20 12.19
CA PHE A 193 -10.83 -4.42 11.44
C PHE A 193 -11.89 -4.68 10.34
N ILE A 194 -13.18 -4.54 10.67
CA ILE A 194 -14.28 -4.73 9.71
C ILE A 194 -14.14 -3.72 8.56
N VAL A 195 -13.96 -2.43 8.85
CA VAL A 195 -13.82 -1.39 7.82
C VAL A 195 -12.55 -1.63 7.00
N MET A 196 -11.46 -2.09 7.60
CA MET A 196 -10.21 -2.41 6.91
C MET A 196 -10.39 -3.54 5.88
N LEU A 197 -11.26 -4.52 6.11
CA LEU A 197 -11.56 -5.56 5.11
C LEU A 197 -12.13 -4.97 3.82
N PHE A 198 -12.95 -3.92 3.90
CA PHE A 198 -13.44 -3.21 2.70
C PHE A 198 -12.32 -2.45 2.00
N VAL A 199 -11.44 -1.80 2.75
CA VAL A 199 -10.26 -1.13 2.18
C VAL A 199 -9.35 -2.11 1.45
N LEU A 200 -9.12 -3.30 2.01
CA LEU A 200 -8.35 -4.37 1.37
C LEU A 200 -9.03 -4.92 0.10
N ALA A 201 -10.36 -5.00 0.09
CA ALA A 201 -11.08 -5.38 -1.12
C ALA A 201 -10.87 -4.37 -2.25
N ILE A 202 -10.94 -3.06 -1.97
CA ILE A 202 -10.60 -2.01 -2.95
C ILE A 202 -9.17 -2.18 -3.44
N SER A 203 -8.21 -2.39 -2.54
CA SER A 203 -6.79 -2.55 -2.88
C SER A 203 -6.57 -3.62 -3.94
N ARG A 204 -7.18 -4.80 -3.77
CA ARG A 204 -7.05 -5.90 -4.74
C ARG A 204 -7.63 -5.57 -6.12
N TYR A 205 -8.76 -4.87 -6.18
CA TYR A 205 -9.33 -4.47 -7.46
C TYR A 205 -8.45 -3.48 -8.20
N ARG A 206 -7.78 -2.60 -7.48
CA ARG A 206 -6.87 -1.60 -8.04
C ARG A 206 -5.65 -2.24 -8.68
N GLU A 207 -5.11 -3.30 -8.08
CA GLU A 207 -4.02 -4.07 -8.68
C GLU A 207 -4.40 -4.60 -10.07
N TYR A 208 -5.60 -5.17 -10.21
CA TYR A 208 -6.08 -5.64 -11.50
C TYR A 208 -6.32 -4.52 -12.53
N VAL A 209 -6.67 -3.32 -12.07
CA VAL A 209 -6.77 -2.15 -12.95
C VAL A 209 -5.40 -1.72 -13.39
N ALA A 210 -4.45 -1.62 -12.46
CA ALA A 210 -3.08 -1.21 -12.76
C ALA A 210 -2.39 -2.21 -13.71
N ASP A 211 -2.60 -3.53 -13.52
CA ASP A 211 -2.12 -4.57 -14.43
C ASP A 211 -2.66 -4.38 -15.85
N ALA A 212 -3.96 -4.12 -15.97
CA ALA A 212 -4.58 -3.92 -17.28
C ALA A 212 -4.18 -2.60 -17.94
N ASP A 213 -3.99 -1.54 -17.16
CA ASP A 213 -3.46 -0.26 -17.64
C ASP A 213 -2.01 -0.39 -18.11
N ALA A 214 -1.17 -1.13 -17.38
CA ALA A 214 0.20 -1.44 -17.77
C ALA A 214 0.24 -2.27 -19.08
N LYS A 215 -0.60 -3.32 -19.18
CA LYS A 215 -0.78 -4.10 -20.41
C LYS A 215 -1.17 -3.19 -21.59
N GLY A 216 -2.05 -2.21 -21.37
CA GLY A 216 -2.46 -1.24 -22.40
C GLY A 216 -1.33 -0.31 -22.84
N VAL A 217 -0.42 0.07 -21.95
CA VAL A 217 0.77 0.90 -22.24
C VAL A 217 1.82 0.12 -23.02
N ILE A 218 2.12 -1.11 -22.61
CA ILE A 218 3.15 -1.97 -23.22
C ILE A 218 2.64 -2.64 -24.52
N GLY A 219 1.31 -2.77 -24.69
CA GLY A 219 0.66 -3.47 -25.79
C GLY A 219 0.34 -4.93 -25.51
N HIS A 220 1.05 -5.58 -24.59
CA HIS A 220 0.79 -6.96 -24.16
C HIS A 220 1.24 -7.19 -22.71
N GLY A 221 0.66 -8.22 -22.06
CA GLY A 221 0.86 -8.44 -20.62
C GLY A 221 2.09 -9.29 -20.26
N GLU A 222 2.74 -9.92 -21.22
CA GLU A 222 3.81 -10.90 -20.96
C GLU A 222 5.03 -10.31 -20.24
N PRO A 223 5.55 -9.09 -20.55
CA PRO A 223 6.67 -8.54 -19.82
C PRO A 223 6.39 -8.36 -18.33
N LEU A 224 5.21 -7.81 -17.99
CA LEU A 224 4.81 -7.65 -16.59
C LEU A 224 4.58 -9.01 -15.91
N ALA A 225 4.04 -10.00 -16.62
CA ALA A 225 3.85 -11.34 -16.08
C ALA A 225 5.20 -11.98 -15.70
N ARG A 226 6.21 -11.93 -16.61
CA ARG A 226 7.57 -12.41 -16.32
C ARG A 226 8.25 -11.63 -15.21
N ALA A 227 8.08 -10.31 -15.17
CA ALA A 227 8.59 -9.48 -14.10
C ALA A 227 8.04 -9.93 -12.73
N LEU A 228 6.73 -10.18 -12.62
CA LEU A 228 6.10 -10.68 -11.39
C LEU A 228 6.65 -12.04 -10.97
N GLU A 229 6.89 -12.96 -11.91
CA GLU A 229 7.50 -14.27 -11.64
C GLU A 229 8.93 -14.12 -11.09
N LYS A 230 9.76 -13.29 -11.75
CA LYS A 230 11.13 -13.02 -11.30
C LYS A 230 11.18 -12.36 -9.93
N ILE A 231 10.33 -11.35 -9.69
CA ILE A 231 10.21 -10.65 -8.40
C ILE A 231 9.81 -11.63 -7.29
N GLN A 232 8.84 -12.50 -7.54
CA GLN A 232 8.41 -13.52 -6.57
C GLN A 232 9.56 -14.45 -6.20
N GLN A 233 10.30 -14.95 -7.20
CA GLN A 233 11.47 -15.81 -6.98
C GLN A 233 12.58 -15.07 -6.22
N GLY A 234 12.90 -13.85 -6.62
CA GLY A 234 13.90 -13.03 -5.96
C GLY A 234 13.57 -12.75 -4.48
N ASN A 235 12.31 -12.43 -4.19
CA ASN A 235 11.86 -12.21 -2.82
C ASN A 235 11.90 -13.48 -1.97
N GLN A 236 11.57 -14.65 -2.55
CA GLN A 236 11.70 -15.94 -1.86
C GLN A 236 13.16 -16.28 -1.54
N GLN A 237 14.07 -16.03 -2.46
CA GLN A 237 15.51 -16.25 -2.26
C GLN A 237 16.06 -15.31 -1.17
N ALA A 238 15.70 -14.04 -1.19
CA ALA A 238 16.10 -13.08 -0.17
C ALA A 238 15.61 -13.49 1.23
N GLN A 239 14.34 -13.93 1.36
CA GLN A 239 13.80 -14.45 2.61
C GLN A 239 14.50 -15.70 3.10
N GLN A 240 14.82 -16.65 2.21
CA GLN A 240 15.56 -17.86 2.57
C GLN A 240 16.98 -17.55 3.06
N SER A 241 17.65 -16.61 2.39
CA SER A 241 18.99 -16.16 2.77
C SER A 241 18.98 -15.49 4.15
N ALA A 242 17.98 -14.62 4.42
CA ALA A 242 17.79 -13.98 5.71
C ALA A 242 17.53 -15.00 6.83
N ARG A 243 16.69 -16.03 6.58
CA ARG A 243 16.42 -17.12 7.54
C ARG A 243 17.67 -17.94 7.86
N ARG A 244 18.48 -18.27 6.84
CA ARG A 244 19.75 -18.98 7.02
C ARG A 244 20.72 -18.16 7.86
N ALA A 245 20.90 -16.88 7.56
CA ALA A 245 21.75 -15.98 8.32
C ALA A 245 21.30 -15.81 9.78
N GLN A 246 19.99 -15.84 10.06
CA GLN A 246 19.45 -15.83 11.44
C GLN A 246 19.71 -17.15 12.15
N HIS A 247 19.58 -18.28 11.47
CA HIS A 247 19.86 -19.61 12.03
C HIS A 247 21.34 -19.76 12.40
N ASP A 248 22.24 -19.33 11.54
CA ASP A 248 23.70 -19.37 11.76
C ASP A 248 24.12 -18.44 12.91
N ARG A 249 23.50 -17.27 13.03
CA ARG A 249 23.69 -16.37 14.18
C ARG A 249 23.11 -16.94 15.49
N GLY A 250 21.99 -17.66 15.43
CA GLY A 250 21.39 -18.33 16.57
C GLY A 250 22.27 -19.46 17.13
N SER A 251 22.88 -20.24 16.28
CA SER A 251 23.83 -21.31 16.66
C SER A 251 25.17 -20.77 17.17
N ALA A 252 25.63 -19.60 16.71
CA ALA A 252 26.83 -18.94 17.21
C ALA A 252 26.60 -18.23 18.58
N ASN A 253 25.36 -17.81 18.89
CA ASN A 253 25.03 -17.05 20.09
C ASN A 253 24.69 -17.92 21.32
N GLN A 254 24.64 -19.27 21.17
CA GLN A 254 24.65 -20.18 22.33
C GLN A 254 26.00 -20.18 23.07
N ARG A 255 27.02 -19.51 22.56
CA ARG A 255 28.37 -19.38 23.17
C ARG A 255 28.73 -17.99 23.73
N GLY A 256 27.79 -17.04 23.78
CA GLY A 256 28.15 -15.69 24.29
C GLY A 256 26.90 -14.87 24.65
N HIS A 257 26.67 -14.72 25.95
CA HIS A 257 25.75 -13.75 26.53
C HIS A 257 26.24 -12.31 26.27
N GLU A 258 25.33 -11.43 25.91
CA GLU A 258 25.30 -9.96 25.88
C GLU A 258 25.15 -9.34 24.48
N ARG A 259 23.91 -8.86 24.22
CA ARG A 259 23.60 -7.57 23.55
C ARG A 259 22.11 -7.54 23.14
N GLY A 260 21.26 -7.09 24.07
CA GLY A 260 19.82 -6.98 23.87
C GLY A 260 19.33 -5.56 23.62
N ASN A 261 19.66 -4.88 22.51
CA ASN A 261 18.96 -3.61 22.20
C ASN A 261 18.89 -3.19 20.71
N GLN A 262 19.32 -4.02 19.78
CA GLN A 262 19.23 -3.70 18.34
C GLN A 262 18.10 -4.41 17.60
N ARG A 263 17.50 -5.44 18.23
CA ARG A 263 16.47 -6.32 17.59
C ARG A 263 15.11 -5.68 17.34
N SER A 264 14.74 -4.59 18.02
CA SER A 264 13.41 -3.98 17.87
C SER A 264 13.30 -2.97 16.73
N ARG A 265 14.41 -2.43 16.23
CA ARG A 265 14.39 -1.49 15.10
C ARG A 265 14.34 -2.20 13.75
N ASP A 266 15.06 -3.31 13.61
CA ASP A 266 15.09 -4.07 12.34
C ASP A 266 13.76 -4.76 12.03
N ALA A 267 13.05 -5.25 13.07
CA ALA A 267 11.75 -5.91 12.91
C ALA A 267 10.63 -4.95 12.43
N THR A 268 10.69 -3.67 12.80
CA THR A 268 9.70 -2.66 12.38
C THR A 268 9.92 -2.19 10.94
N VAL A 269 11.18 -2.11 10.50
CA VAL A 269 11.53 -1.77 9.12
C VAL A 269 11.13 -2.90 8.17
N ASP A 270 11.41 -4.16 8.52
CA ASP A 270 11.01 -5.36 7.76
C ASP A 270 9.49 -5.45 7.59
N GLN A 271 8.71 -5.08 8.60
CA GLN A 271 7.25 -5.13 8.53
C GLN A 271 6.68 -4.01 7.65
N GLN A 272 7.28 -2.82 7.64
CA GLN A 272 6.87 -1.71 6.77
C GLN A 272 7.27 -1.96 5.31
N VAL A 273 8.46 -2.49 5.06
CA VAL A 273 8.92 -2.86 3.71
C VAL A 273 8.08 -3.99 3.14
N SER A 274 7.70 -4.99 3.95
CA SER A 274 6.81 -6.08 3.53
C SER A 274 5.42 -5.62 3.11
N ALA A 275 4.91 -4.54 3.69
CA ALA A 275 3.62 -3.95 3.31
C ALA A 275 3.67 -3.22 1.96
N LEU A 276 4.86 -2.75 1.55
CA LEU A 276 5.10 -2.06 0.27
C LEU A 276 5.55 -2.99 -0.86
N CYS A 277 5.85 -4.27 -0.56
CA CYS A 277 6.35 -5.22 -1.55
C CYS A 277 5.25 -5.70 -2.51
N ILE A 278 5.56 -5.71 -3.80
CA ILE A 278 4.71 -6.21 -4.90
C ILE A 278 4.37 -7.70 -4.72
N SER A 279 5.24 -8.46 -4.04
CA SER A 279 5.14 -9.92 -3.85
C SER A 279 4.89 -10.30 -2.40
N GLY A 280 3.74 -10.95 -2.14
CA GLY A 280 3.49 -11.67 -0.88
C GLY A 280 3.88 -13.15 -1.03
N SER A 281 4.75 -13.65 -0.14
CA SER A 281 5.08 -15.09 -0.05
C SER A 281 3.86 -15.93 0.34
N ASP A 282 3.91 -17.26 0.09
CA ASP A 282 2.89 -18.26 0.46
C ASP A 282 2.38 -18.03 1.90
N ARG A 283 1.15 -17.53 2.00
CA ARG A 283 0.52 -17.16 3.26
C ARG A 283 -0.72 -18.01 3.45
N GLY A 284 -0.94 -18.48 4.67
CA GLY A 284 -2.16 -19.20 5.04
C GLY A 284 -3.42 -18.39 4.72
N PHE A 285 -4.58 -19.05 4.61
CA PHE A 285 -5.86 -18.48 4.17
C PHE A 285 -6.20 -17.12 4.82
N LEU A 286 -5.94 -16.96 6.12
CA LEU A 286 -6.17 -15.70 6.83
C LEU A 286 -5.22 -14.59 6.36
N GLN A 287 -3.95 -14.91 6.07
CA GLN A 287 -2.99 -13.94 5.56
C GLN A 287 -3.30 -13.53 4.11
N GLN A 288 -3.89 -14.42 3.32
CA GLN A 288 -4.40 -14.07 1.97
C GLN A 288 -5.56 -13.08 2.04
N ILE A 289 -6.44 -13.19 3.03
CA ILE A 289 -7.55 -12.23 3.23
C ILE A 289 -7.03 -10.86 3.63
N ILE A 290 -5.98 -10.79 4.43
CA ILE A 290 -5.40 -9.55 4.98
C ILE A 290 -4.37 -8.92 4.02
N SER A 291 -3.94 -9.64 2.97
CA SER A 291 -2.99 -9.12 1.98
C SER A 291 -3.57 -7.97 1.17
N THR A 292 -2.80 -6.90 1.01
CA THR A 292 -3.12 -5.74 0.16
C THR A 292 -3.08 -6.08 -1.32
N HIS A 293 -2.30 -7.10 -1.72
CA HIS A 293 -2.15 -7.53 -3.10
C HIS A 293 -2.88 -8.87 -3.34
N PRO A 294 -3.50 -9.07 -4.52
CA PRO A 294 -4.05 -10.36 -4.91
C PRO A 294 -2.91 -11.38 -5.12
N PRO A 295 -3.23 -12.69 -5.10
CA PRO A 295 -2.25 -13.73 -5.42
C PRO A 295 -1.61 -13.47 -6.78
N ILE A 296 -0.28 -13.57 -6.83
CA ILE A 296 0.52 -13.27 -8.04
C ILE A 296 0.09 -14.16 -9.21
N GLU A 297 -0.21 -15.43 -8.95
CA GLU A 297 -0.64 -16.39 -9.94
C GLU A 297 -1.91 -15.91 -10.68
N LYS A 298 -2.85 -15.31 -9.96
CA LYS A 298 -4.08 -14.74 -10.56
C LYS A 298 -3.79 -13.49 -11.40
N ARG A 299 -2.79 -12.70 -11.01
CA ARG A 299 -2.35 -11.53 -11.79
C ARG A 299 -1.69 -12.00 -13.09
N ILE A 300 -0.74 -12.95 -13.01
CA ILE A 300 -0.04 -13.52 -14.16
C ILE A 300 -1.03 -14.14 -15.14
N GLN A 301 -1.97 -14.96 -14.66
CA GLN A 301 -2.98 -15.57 -15.52
C GLN A 301 -3.81 -14.51 -16.29
N ARG A 302 -4.19 -13.41 -15.64
CA ARG A 302 -4.93 -12.32 -16.29
C ARG A 302 -4.10 -11.49 -17.26
N LEU A 303 -2.82 -11.34 -17.01
CA LEU A 303 -1.90 -10.64 -17.93
C LEU A 303 -1.71 -11.42 -19.22
N ARG A 304 -1.68 -12.76 -19.13
CA ARG A 304 -1.52 -13.68 -20.26
C ARG A 304 -2.82 -13.97 -21.01
N SER A 305 -3.97 -13.69 -20.43
CA SER A 305 -5.27 -13.78 -21.09
C SER A 305 -5.56 -12.53 -21.93
#